data_98ab59c8fc6afe8b269a43355fe50cca
#
_entry.id   98ab59c8fc6afe8b269a43355fe50cca
#
_cell.length_a   1.000
_cell.length_b   1.000
_cell.length_c   1.000
_cell.angle_alpha   90.00
_cell.angle_beta   90.00
_cell.angle_gamma   90.00
#
_symmetry.space_group_name_H-M   'P 1'
#
loop_
_entity.id
_entity.type
_entity.pdbx_description
1 polymer ?
#
loop_
_entity_poly.entity_id
_entity_poly.type
_entity_poly.pdbx_seq_one_letter_code
_entity_poly.pdbx_strand_id
1 'polypeptide(L)'
;MAKSTKDLLEFWEDQMKLSHTSSNYFFRKSPSHYHMMPLVMSAFKQKQNLSVEELKTKLFKTSRPKSALIINEACEKGFFYLEKTAEDQRKKHIKPSTSFISEFNDYLSTLKNLSF
;
A
#
# COMPACT_ATOMS: atom_id res chain seq x y z
N MET A 1 -0.39 -28.73 5.60
CA MET A 1 -0.07 -29.40 4.32
C MET A 1 1.30 -28.97 3.84
N ALA A 2 2.15 -29.96 3.48
CA ALA A 2 3.53 -29.67 3.04
C ALA A 2 3.59 -28.76 1.80
N LYS A 3 2.68 -28.96 0.85
CA LYS A 3 2.60 -28.14 -0.37
C LYS A 3 2.32 -26.68 -0.05
N SER A 4 1.36 -26.41 0.84
CA SER A 4 1.01 -25.03 1.23
C SER A 4 2.18 -24.34 1.92
N THR A 5 2.88 -25.05 2.77
CA THR A 5 4.05 -24.51 3.46
C THR A 5 5.17 -24.19 2.48
N LYS A 6 5.39 -25.07 1.50
CA LYS A 6 6.40 -24.85 0.47
C LYS A 6 6.04 -23.62 -0.40
N ASP A 7 4.78 -23.51 -0.79
CA ASP A 7 4.30 -22.39 -1.60
C ASP A 7 4.47 -21.07 -0.85
N LEU A 8 4.17 -21.06 0.45
CA LEU A 8 4.37 -19.86 1.27
C LEU A 8 5.84 -19.50 1.37
N LEU A 9 6.71 -20.48 1.56
CA LEU A 9 8.15 -20.25 1.64
C LEU A 9 8.68 -19.66 0.34
N GLU A 10 8.32 -20.25 -0.80
CA GLU A 10 8.75 -19.75 -2.11
C GLU A 10 8.24 -18.33 -2.36
N PHE A 11 6.99 -18.06 -2.02
CA PHE A 11 6.41 -16.72 -2.14
C PHE A 11 7.23 -15.71 -1.34
N TRP A 12 7.52 -16.02 -0.09
CA TRP A 12 8.27 -15.10 0.78
C TRP A 12 9.69 -14.88 0.29
N GLU A 13 10.37 -15.95 -0.15
CA GLU A 13 11.71 -15.82 -0.69
C GLU A 13 11.74 -14.95 -1.95
N ASP A 14 10.74 -15.09 -2.83
CA ASP A 14 10.62 -14.25 -4.02
C ASP A 14 10.40 -12.78 -3.64
N GLN A 15 9.60 -12.52 -2.59
CA GLN A 15 9.41 -11.15 -2.10
C GLN A 15 10.71 -10.54 -1.62
N MET A 16 11.57 -11.32 -0.98
CA MET A 16 12.85 -10.82 -0.46
C MET A 16 13.87 -10.51 -1.54
N LYS A 17 13.67 -11.04 -2.75
CA LYS A 17 14.56 -10.77 -3.90
C LYS A 17 14.17 -9.51 -4.66
N LEU A 18 13.04 -8.88 -4.30
CA LEU A 18 12.56 -7.69 -5.01
C LEU A 18 13.50 -6.51 -4.82
N SER A 19 13.54 -5.65 -5.84
CA SER A 19 14.35 -4.45 -5.82
C SER A 19 13.94 -3.50 -4.69
N HIS A 20 14.91 -2.75 -4.16
CA HIS A 20 14.65 -1.71 -3.17
C HIS A 20 13.69 -0.62 -3.68
N THR A 21 13.54 -0.50 -5.01
CA THR A 21 12.64 0.47 -5.62
C THR A 21 11.22 -0.04 -5.78
N SER A 22 10.97 -1.32 -5.52
CA SER A 22 9.62 -1.88 -5.66
C SER A 22 8.72 -1.43 -4.53
N SER A 23 7.41 -1.33 -4.81
CA SER A 23 6.43 -0.99 -3.80
C SER A 23 6.37 -2.05 -2.70
N ASN A 24 6.51 -3.33 -3.06
CA ASN A 24 6.47 -4.41 -2.07
C ASN A 24 7.59 -4.29 -1.05
N TYR A 25 8.78 -3.85 -1.48
CA TYR A 25 9.88 -3.61 -0.54
C TYR A 25 9.53 -2.50 0.44
N PHE A 26 8.99 -1.39 -0.07
CA PHE A 26 8.62 -0.25 0.77
C PHE A 26 7.52 -0.61 1.77
N PHE A 27 6.45 -1.24 1.29
CA PHE A 27 5.27 -1.48 2.13
C PHE A 27 5.43 -2.62 3.14
N ARG A 28 6.52 -3.38 3.09
CA ARG A 28 6.77 -4.40 4.11
C ARG A 28 7.71 -3.94 5.23
N LYS A 29 8.13 -2.68 5.22
CA LYS A 29 9.05 -2.16 6.24
C LYS A 29 8.50 -2.24 7.66
N SER A 30 7.19 -2.06 7.81
CA SER A 30 6.54 -2.15 9.12
C SER A 30 5.06 -2.45 8.93
N PRO A 31 4.37 -2.87 10.01
CA PRO A 31 2.92 -3.05 9.93
C PRO A 31 2.17 -1.81 9.45
N SER A 32 2.63 -0.61 9.85
CA SER A 32 1.99 0.64 9.41
C SER A 32 2.17 0.87 7.92
N HIS A 33 3.37 0.60 7.38
CA HIS A 33 3.60 0.69 5.95
C HIS A 33 2.69 -0.28 5.19
N TYR A 34 2.61 -1.51 5.65
CA TYR A 34 1.79 -2.52 4.99
C TYR A 34 0.31 -2.16 5.05
N HIS A 35 -0.16 -1.69 6.21
CA HIS A 35 -1.57 -1.33 6.41
C HIS A 35 -2.02 -0.21 5.48
N MET A 36 -1.13 0.74 5.19
CA MET A 36 -1.42 1.86 4.30
C MET A 36 -1.81 1.37 2.89
N MET A 37 -1.15 0.32 2.42
CA MET A 37 -1.39 -0.21 1.08
C MET A 37 -2.84 -0.66 0.86
N PRO A 38 -3.39 -1.61 1.67
CA PRO A 38 -4.79 -2.00 1.48
C PRO A 38 -5.78 -0.89 1.81
N LEU A 39 -5.45 0.03 2.73
CA LEU A 39 -6.35 1.15 3.02
C LEU A 39 -6.56 2.03 1.79
N VAL A 40 -5.47 2.41 1.13
CA VAL A 40 -5.54 3.26 -0.06
C VAL A 40 -6.20 2.50 -1.22
N MET A 41 -5.81 1.25 -1.43
CA MET A 41 -6.35 0.46 -2.54
C MET A 41 -7.83 0.11 -2.34
N SER A 42 -8.25 -0.16 -1.10
CA SER A 42 -9.65 -0.42 -0.81
C SER A 42 -10.53 0.78 -1.14
N ALA A 43 -10.10 1.96 -0.70
CA ALA A 43 -10.83 3.19 -1.01
C ALA A 43 -10.90 3.43 -2.53
N PHE A 44 -9.77 3.23 -3.22
CA PHE A 44 -9.70 3.41 -4.66
C PHE A 44 -10.65 2.46 -5.40
N LYS A 45 -10.63 1.18 -5.06
CA LYS A 45 -11.46 0.18 -5.73
C LYS A 45 -12.95 0.37 -5.46
N GLN A 46 -13.29 0.92 -4.30
CA GLN A 46 -14.68 1.23 -3.93
C GLN A 46 -15.12 2.61 -4.39
N LYS A 47 -14.26 3.32 -5.12
CA LYS A 47 -14.53 4.69 -5.62
C LYS A 47 -14.84 5.66 -4.49
N GLN A 48 -14.20 5.47 -3.34
CA GLN A 48 -14.31 6.35 -2.20
C GLN A 48 -13.12 7.30 -2.17
N ASN A 49 -13.37 8.54 -1.75
CA ASN A 49 -12.30 9.51 -1.58
C ASN A 49 -11.72 9.37 -0.18
N LEU A 50 -10.43 9.05 -0.10
CA LEU A 50 -9.72 8.94 1.16
C LEU A 50 -8.85 10.18 1.33
N SER A 51 -9.13 10.99 2.35
CA SER A 51 -8.30 12.16 2.61
C SER A 51 -7.03 11.76 3.33
N VAL A 52 -5.99 12.58 3.19
CA VAL A 52 -4.73 12.36 3.90
C VAL A 52 -4.97 12.34 5.41
N GLU A 53 -5.82 13.24 5.91
CA GLU A 53 -6.11 13.31 7.34
C GLU A 53 -6.81 12.06 7.85
N GLU A 54 -7.75 11.51 7.08
CA GLU A 54 -8.39 10.25 7.42
C GLU A 54 -7.38 9.10 7.46
N LEU A 55 -6.50 9.05 6.47
CA LEU A 55 -5.48 8.00 6.41
C LEU A 55 -4.56 8.06 7.64
N LYS A 56 -4.15 9.26 8.04
CA LYS A 56 -3.31 9.44 9.23
C LYS A 56 -3.95 8.87 10.50
N THR A 57 -5.28 8.95 10.60
CA THR A 57 -5.98 8.45 11.79
C THR A 57 -6.23 6.95 11.75
N LYS A 58 -6.19 6.35 10.56
CA LYS A 58 -6.49 4.93 10.38
C LYS A 58 -5.27 4.01 10.47
N LEU A 59 -4.07 4.56 10.38
CA LEU A 59 -2.87 3.73 10.42
C LEU A 59 -2.67 3.10 11.80
N PHE A 60 -2.45 1.80 11.80
CA PHE A 60 -2.39 1.00 13.02
C PHE A 60 -1.21 1.40 13.91
N LYS A 61 -1.53 1.75 15.17
CA LYS A 61 -0.54 2.08 16.21
C LYS A 61 0.55 3.06 15.75
N THR A 62 0.16 4.09 15.00
CA THR A 62 1.11 5.02 14.43
C THR A 62 0.73 6.44 14.85
N SER A 63 1.72 7.21 15.34
CA SER A 63 1.49 8.62 15.69
C SER A 63 1.22 9.44 14.43
N ARG A 64 0.57 10.59 14.57
CA ARG A 64 0.29 11.47 13.43
C ARG A 64 1.58 11.93 12.74
N PRO A 65 2.64 12.36 13.44
CA PRO A 65 3.88 12.74 12.76
C PRO A 65 4.50 11.59 11.97
N LYS A 66 4.50 10.38 12.52
CA LYS A 66 5.03 9.21 11.84
C LYS A 66 4.17 8.83 10.63
N SER A 67 2.84 8.93 10.77
CA SER A 67 1.92 8.68 9.66
C SER A 67 2.19 9.65 8.51
N ALA A 68 2.36 10.92 8.81
CA ALA A 68 2.66 11.95 7.80
C ALA A 68 3.96 11.61 7.07
N LEU A 69 4.98 11.17 7.81
CA LEU A 69 6.27 10.81 7.22
C LEU A 69 6.14 9.64 6.24
N ILE A 70 5.45 8.59 6.65
CA ILE A 70 5.24 7.40 5.81
C ILE A 70 4.45 7.74 4.55
N ILE A 71 3.40 8.52 4.68
CA ILE A 71 2.58 8.95 3.55
C ILE A 71 3.40 9.78 2.58
N ASN A 72 4.18 10.72 3.08
CA ASN A 72 5.05 11.56 2.25
C ASN A 72 6.08 10.73 1.50
N GLU A 73 6.67 9.74 2.15
CA GLU A 73 7.63 8.85 1.50
C GLU A 73 6.98 8.06 0.35
N ALA A 74 5.77 7.55 0.58
CA ALA A 74 5.05 6.82 -0.47
C ALA A 74 4.78 7.71 -1.68
N CYS A 75 4.44 8.97 -1.46
CA CYS A 75 4.21 9.94 -2.53
C CYS A 75 5.52 10.28 -3.25
N GLU A 76 6.61 10.50 -2.50
CA GLU A 76 7.91 10.80 -3.09
C GLU A 76 8.41 9.66 -3.97
N LYS A 77 8.13 8.43 -3.59
CA LYS A 77 8.54 7.25 -4.37
C LYS A 77 7.62 6.98 -5.56
N GLY A 78 6.54 7.75 -5.69
CA GLY A 78 5.63 7.62 -6.83
C GLY A 78 4.61 6.52 -6.71
N PHE A 79 4.41 5.95 -5.52
CA PHE A 79 3.39 4.93 -5.31
C PHE A 79 2.01 5.54 -5.17
N PHE A 80 1.91 6.68 -4.51
CA PHE A 80 0.68 7.43 -4.33
C PHE A 80 0.85 8.85 -4.83
N TYR A 81 -0.26 9.53 -5.07
CA TYR A 81 -0.25 10.95 -5.35
C TYR A 81 -1.43 11.63 -4.65
N LEU A 82 -1.32 12.93 -4.49
CA LEU A 82 -2.35 13.72 -3.82
C LEU A 82 -3.15 14.50 -4.84
N GLU A 83 -4.46 14.49 -4.67
CA GLU A 83 -5.38 15.16 -5.57
C GLU A 83 -6.30 16.07 -4.77
N LYS A 84 -6.44 17.33 -5.23
CA LYS A 84 -7.37 18.27 -4.64
C LYS A 84 -8.67 18.24 -5.45
N THR A 85 -9.80 18.25 -4.75
CA THR A 85 -11.09 18.30 -5.45
C THR A 85 -11.47 19.73 -5.74
N ALA A 86 -12.32 19.94 -6.78
CA ALA A 86 -12.84 21.24 -7.10
C ALA A 86 -13.73 21.80 -5.98
N GLU A 87 -14.37 20.92 -5.22
CA GLU A 87 -15.30 21.31 -4.16
C GLU A 87 -14.61 21.75 -2.89
N ASP A 88 -13.46 21.12 -2.56
CA ASP A 88 -12.71 21.45 -1.35
C ASP A 88 -11.22 21.36 -1.62
N GLN A 89 -10.62 22.51 -1.92
CA GLN A 89 -9.19 22.59 -2.20
C GLN A 89 -8.32 22.46 -0.96
N ARG A 90 -8.93 22.46 0.23
CA ARG A 90 -8.20 22.29 1.49
C ARG A 90 -7.91 20.82 1.77
N LYS A 91 -8.78 19.94 1.32
CA LYS A 91 -8.61 18.49 1.51
C LYS A 91 -7.86 17.90 0.34
N LYS A 92 -6.80 17.20 0.67
CA LYS A 92 -6.05 16.42 -0.31
C LYS A 92 -6.49 14.96 -0.19
N HIS A 93 -6.89 14.38 -1.31
CA HIS A 93 -7.23 12.96 -1.37
C HIS A 93 -6.03 12.18 -1.86
N ILE A 94 -5.81 11.01 -1.27
CA ILE A 94 -4.70 10.16 -1.68
C ILE A 94 -5.19 9.12 -2.67
N LYS A 95 -4.44 8.95 -3.75
CA LYS A 95 -4.77 8.02 -4.83
C LYS A 95 -3.54 7.19 -5.18
N PRO A 96 -3.72 5.93 -5.58
CA PRO A 96 -2.60 5.13 -6.05
C PRO A 96 -2.20 5.51 -7.47
N SER A 97 -0.89 5.48 -7.74
CA SER A 97 -0.39 5.70 -9.09
C SER A 97 -0.69 4.48 -9.97
N THR A 98 -0.67 4.67 -11.28
CA THR A 98 -0.91 3.59 -12.23
C THR A 98 0.09 2.45 -12.05
N SER A 99 1.37 2.78 -11.85
CA SER A 99 2.39 1.77 -11.63
C SER A 99 2.16 0.99 -10.35
N PHE A 100 1.75 1.65 -9.27
CA PHE A 100 1.47 0.96 -8.02
C PHE A 100 0.25 0.05 -8.16
N ILE A 101 -0.80 0.49 -8.85
CA ILE A 101 -2.00 -0.33 -9.09
C ILE A 101 -1.61 -1.65 -9.75
N SER A 102 -0.74 -1.58 -10.76
CA SER A 102 -0.28 -2.77 -11.47
C SER A 102 0.49 -3.70 -10.53
N GLU A 103 1.44 -3.16 -9.76
CA GLU A 103 2.23 -3.96 -8.81
C GLU A 103 1.34 -4.59 -7.73
N PHE A 104 0.36 -3.84 -7.23
CA PHE A 104 -0.55 -4.34 -6.21
C PHE A 104 -1.42 -5.47 -6.74
N ASN A 105 -1.93 -5.35 -7.96
CA ASN A 105 -2.74 -6.39 -8.58
C ASN A 105 -1.93 -7.66 -8.83
N ASP A 106 -0.67 -7.52 -9.21
CA ASP A 106 0.24 -8.66 -9.36
C ASP A 106 0.47 -9.35 -8.01
N TYR A 107 0.66 -8.55 -6.97
CA TYR A 107 0.84 -9.08 -5.61
C TYR A 107 -0.41 -9.85 -5.15
N LEU A 108 -1.61 -9.29 -5.37
CA LEU A 108 -2.86 -9.98 -5.04
C LEU A 108 -3.01 -11.30 -5.80
N SER A 109 -2.68 -11.30 -7.10
CA SER A 109 -2.75 -12.52 -7.89
C SER A 109 -1.84 -13.59 -7.33
N THR A 110 -0.62 -13.20 -6.94
CA THR A 110 0.34 -14.13 -6.34
C THR A 110 -0.21 -14.72 -5.04
N LEU A 111 -0.80 -13.87 -4.20
CA LEU A 111 -1.41 -14.34 -2.94
C LEU A 111 -2.56 -15.31 -3.19
N LYS A 112 -3.42 -15.02 -4.17
CA LYS A 112 -4.57 -15.88 -4.49
C LYS A 112 -4.13 -17.25 -5.02
N ASN A 113 -2.96 -17.32 -5.64
CA ASN A 113 -2.44 -18.56 -6.19
C ASN A 113 -1.76 -19.45 -5.15
N LEU A 114 -1.59 -18.98 -3.93
CA LEU A 114 -1.06 -19.80 -2.84
C LEU A 114 -2.12 -20.84 -2.44
N SER A 115 -1.68 -22.08 -2.24
CA SER A 115 -2.56 -23.18 -1.82
C SER A 115 -2.57 -23.29 -0.31
N PHE A 116 -3.67 -22.95 0.29
CA PHE A 116 -3.82 -23.08 1.76
C PHE A 116 -4.90 -24.06 2.13
#